data_a24bb90f7d1ac262aa5eb08260845bd8
#
_entry.id   a24bb90f7d1ac262aa5eb08260845bd8
#
_cell.length_a   1.000
_cell.length_b   1.000
_cell.length_c   1.000
_cell.angle_alpha   90.00
_cell.angle_beta   90.00
_cell.angle_gamma   90.00
#
_symmetry.space_group_name_H-M   'P 1'
#
loop_
_entity.id
_entity.type
_entity.pdbx_description
1 polymer ?
#
loop_
_entity_poly.entity_id
_entity_poly.type
_entity_poly.pdbx_seq_one_letter_code
_entity_poly.pdbx_strand_id
1 'polypeptide(L)'
;MKNDISFFLGTNSGTGFHSLFYDLTEHATPYSTFIIKGGPGTGKSGLMKKVAEECEKRGLFNEKLWCSSDPDSLDGVFIPEKHCSVCDGTAPHVVEPVFAGAAEQIVNVAALWNRKNLKKKSKEIIRLSNENGFCHKRVASLLCAATALKQNMSEIYKTALKKKKLHELTGDVLLQFEPVSDKKGKIENRFLSGVTPKGLITFTNTVKNLADDITVIRDESGITEKPVSYTHLRAHETELHL
;
A
#
# COMPACT_ATOMS: atom_id res chain seq x y z
N MET A 1 20.60 6.76 9.05
CA MET A 1 19.18 6.90 9.41
C MET A 1 18.37 6.01 8.47
N LYS A 2 17.48 5.20 9.02
CA LYS A 2 16.63 4.23 8.27
C LYS A 2 15.50 5.00 7.53
N ASN A 3 15.80 5.73 6.47
CA ASN A 3 14.87 6.72 5.88
C ASN A 3 14.18 6.29 4.58
N ASP A 4 14.37 5.05 4.12
CA ASP A 4 13.70 4.58 2.91
C ASP A 4 12.61 3.56 3.27
N ILE A 5 11.50 4.08 3.77
CA ILE A 5 10.31 3.29 4.08
C ILE A 5 9.27 3.53 3.00
N SER A 6 8.93 2.47 2.30
CA SER A 6 8.09 2.50 1.11
C SER A 6 7.04 1.39 1.16
N PHE A 7 5.79 1.75 0.87
CA PHE A 7 4.65 0.83 0.83
C PHE A 7 3.70 1.17 -0.31
N PHE A 8 2.72 0.30 -0.52
CA PHE A 8 1.50 0.64 -1.25
C PHE A 8 0.33 0.71 -0.27
N LEU A 9 -0.63 1.61 -0.53
CA LEU A 9 -1.95 1.62 0.13
C LEU A 9 -3.05 1.11 -0.79
N GLY A 10 -2.78 1.01 -2.08
CA GLY A 10 -3.67 0.46 -3.07
C GLY A 10 -2.96 -0.54 -3.96
N THR A 11 -3.53 -1.72 -4.14
CA THR A 11 -2.96 -2.75 -5.02
C THR A 11 -4.03 -3.53 -5.76
N ASN A 12 -3.68 -3.98 -6.96
CA ASN A 12 -4.52 -4.87 -7.74
C ASN A 12 -4.28 -6.32 -7.35
N SER A 13 -5.35 -7.10 -7.24
CA SER A 13 -5.32 -8.53 -6.95
C SER A 13 -6.32 -9.30 -7.80
N GLY A 14 -6.34 -10.62 -7.65
CA GLY A 14 -7.34 -11.46 -8.29
C GLY A 14 -8.77 -11.30 -7.76
N THR A 15 -8.93 -10.66 -6.62
CA THR A 15 -10.25 -10.32 -6.04
C THR A 15 -10.66 -8.87 -6.29
N GLY A 16 -9.85 -8.12 -7.04
CA GLY A 16 -10.08 -6.73 -7.38
C GLY A 16 -9.01 -5.79 -6.83
N PHE A 17 -9.34 -4.51 -6.80
CA PHE A 17 -8.48 -3.48 -6.20
C PHE A 17 -8.73 -3.42 -4.69
N HIS A 18 -7.67 -3.60 -3.91
CA HIS A 18 -7.69 -3.46 -2.46
C HIS A 18 -7.12 -2.10 -2.07
N SER A 19 -7.77 -1.44 -1.12
CA SER A 19 -7.42 -0.09 -0.68
C SER A 19 -7.35 -0.02 0.84
N LEU A 20 -6.26 0.51 1.35
CA LEU A 20 -6.02 0.83 2.77
C LEU A 20 -5.96 2.35 2.99
N PHE A 21 -6.46 3.14 2.05
CA PHE A 21 -6.44 4.60 2.16
C PHE A 21 -7.28 5.12 3.33
N TYR A 22 -8.31 4.40 3.74
CA TYR A 22 -9.11 4.73 4.92
C TYR A 22 -8.29 4.70 6.20
N ASP A 23 -7.27 3.84 6.29
CA ASP A 23 -6.39 3.76 7.46
C ASP A 23 -5.63 5.07 7.70
N LEU A 24 -5.53 5.96 6.71
CA LEU A 24 -4.97 7.31 6.86
C LEU A 24 -5.94 8.31 7.51
N THR A 25 -7.23 8.01 7.52
CA THR A 25 -8.29 8.92 8.02
C THR A 25 -9.04 8.38 9.24
N GLU A 26 -9.00 7.06 9.49
CA GLU A 26 -9.66 6.40 10.61
C GLU A 26 -8.78 6.34 11.88
N HIS A 27 -8.36 7.48 12.40
CA HIS A 27 -7.53 7.50 13.60
C HIS A 27 -8.31 7.96 14.83
N ALA A 28 -8.16 7.21 15.94
CA ALA A 28 -8.68 7.60 17.26
C ALA A 28 -8.07 8.91 17.78
N THR A 29 -6.95 9.35 17.23
CA THR A 29 -6.33 10.66 17.44
C THR A 29 -6.37 11.43 16.13
N PRO A 30 -6.76 12.71 16.11
CA PRO A 30 -6.87 13.48 14.89
C PRO A 30 -5.49 13.66 14.24
N TYR A 31 -5.30 12.97 13.13
CA TYR A 31 -4.20 13.25 12.22
C TYR A 31 -4.62 14.39 11.29
N SER A 32 -3.71 15.32 11.03
CA SER A 32 -3.94 16.31 9.98
C SER A 32 -3.71 15.68 8.62
N THR A 33 -4.78 15.28 7.94
CA THR A 33 -4.69 14.69 6.60
C THR A 33 -4.98 15.73 5.52
N PHE A 34 -4.02 15.92 4.61
CA PHE A 34 -4.18 16.78 3.43
C PHE A 34 -4.56 15.92 2.23
N ILE A 35 -5.82 16.00 1.81
CA ILE A 35 -6.39 15.23 0.69
C ILE A 35 -6.27 16.06 -0.58
N ILE A 36 -5.39 15.65 -1.49
CA ILE A 36 -5.18 16.38 -2.75
C ILE A 36 -6.22 15.93 -3.78
N LYS A 37 -6.98 16.87 -4.29
CA LYS A 37 -7.95 16.66 -5.37
C LYS A 37 -7.47 17.28 -6.67
N GLY A 38 -7.42 16.45 -7.74
CA GLY A 38 -7.04 16.90 -9.08
C GLY A 38 -6.92 15.73 -10.04
N GLY A 39 -7.14 15.95 -11.32
CA GLY A 39 -7.01 14.90 -12.34
C GLY A 39 -5.58 14.46 -12.59
N PRO A 40 -5.39 13.46 -13.49
CA PRO A 40 -4.06 13.03 -13.91
C PRO A 40 -3.21 14.18 -14.44
N GLY A 41 -1.90 14.14 -14.20
CA GLY A 41 -0.96 15.14 -14.72
C GLY A 41 -0.99 16.51 -14.03
N THR A 42 -1.71 16.68 -12.92
CA THR A 42 -1.82 17.96 -12.19
C THR A 42 -0.68 18.22 -11.20
N GLY A 43 0.31 17.33 -11.14
CA GLY A 43 1.48 17.50 -10.27
C GLY A 43 1.31 17.02 -8.84
N LYS A 44 0.25 16.26 -8.52
CA LYS A 44 -0.01 15.70 -7.17
C LYS A 44 1.19 14.92 -6.62
N SER A 45 1.66 13.93 -7.40
CA SER A 45 2.82 13.13 -7.01
C SER A 45 4.09 13.99 -6.84
N GLY A 46 4.31 14.97 -7.73
CA GLY A 46 5.42 15.91 -7.61
C GLY A 46 5.37 16.74 -6.32
N LEU A 47 4.18 17.17 -5.90
CA LEU A 47 3.98 17.85 -4.62
C LEU A 47 4.32 16.92 -3.44
N MET A 48 3.80 15.69 -3.46
CA MET A 48 4.06 14.70 -2.40
C MET A 48 5.54 14.32 -2.32
N LYS A 49 6.24 14.18 -3.45
CA LYS A 49 7.70 13.97 -3.47
C LYS A 49 8.46 15.11 -2.80
N LYS A 50 8.07 16.37 -3.07
CA LYS A 50 8.68 17.53 -2.40
C LYS A 50 8.41 17.52 -0.89
N VAL A 51 7.24 17.09 -0.46
CA VAL A 51 6.94 16.94 0.98
C VAL A 51 7.86 15.88 1.60
N ALA A 52 8.02 14.71 0.97
CA ALA A 52 8.91 13.66 1.45
C ALA A 52 10.37 14.14 1.53
N GLU A 53 10.87 14.80 0.46
CA GLU A 53 12.20 15.38 0.42
C GLU A 53 12.43 16.42 1.52
N GLU A 54 11.45 17.25 1.81
CA GLU A 54 11.53 18.25 2.87
C GLU A 54 11.53 17.63 4.26
N CYS A 55 10.77 16.55 4.46
CA CYS A 55 10.82 15.74 5.69
C CYS A 55 12.22 15.14 5.90
N GLU A 56 12.80 14.57 4.85
CA GLU A 56 14.15 13.99 4.88
C GLU A 56 15.22 15.04 5.24
N LYS A 57 15.16 16.23 4.63
CA LYS A 57 16.07 17.34 4.95
C LYS A 57 15.98 17.78 6.41
N ARG A 58 14.80 17.67 7.01
CA ARG A 58 14.56 18.02 8.43
C ARG A 58 14.82 16.87 9.38
N GLY A 59 15.24 15.70 8.89
CA GLY A 59 15.47 14.51 9.69
C GLY A 59 14.17 13.87 10.24
N LEU A 60 13.02 14.18 9.63
CA LEU A 60 11.73 13.61 10.02
C LEU A 60 11.55 12.25 9.33
N PHE A 61 11.11 11.26 10.09
CA PHE A 61 10.71 9.98 9.55
C PHE A 61 9.46 10.15 8.67
N ASN A 62 9.47 9.53 7.50
CA ASN A 62 8.30 9.50 6.63
C ASN A 62 8.18 8.18 5.89
N GLU A 63 6.95 7.77 5.61
CA GLU A 63 6.61 6.63 4.77
C GLU A 63 6.17 7.13 3.40
N LYS A 64 6.80 6.63 2.34
CA LYS A 64 6.44 6.90 0.96
C LYS A 64 5.41 5.87 0.50
N LEU A 65 4.24 6.32 0.12
CA LEU A 65 3.12 5.48 -0.31
C LEU A 65 3.03 5.56 -1.83
N TRP A 66 3.51 4.50 -2.50
CA TRP A 66 3.64 4.47 -3.96
C TRP A 66 2.33 4.05 -4.64
N CYS A 67 2.14 4.51 -5.88
CA CYS A 67 1.01 4.15 -6.70
C CYS A 67 1.26 2.81 -7.42
N SER A 68 0.38 1.84 -7.26
CA SER A 68 0.50 0.56 -7.97
C SER A 68 0.18 0.68 -9.47
N SER A 69 -0.58 1.69 -9.88
CA SER A 69 -0.88 1.96 -11.30
C SER A 69 0.21 2.75 -12.02
N ASP A 70 0.97 3.57 -11.27
CA ASP A 70 2.12 4.34 -11.76
C ASP A 70 3.24 4.30 -10.71
N PRO A 71 4.11 3.27 -10.75
CA PRO A 71 5.09 3.03 -9.69
C PRO A 71 6.19 4.09 -9.57
N ASP A 72 6.23 5.07 -10.46
CA ASP A 72 7.09 6.24 -10.34
C ASP A 72 6.38 7.42 -9.64
N SER A 73 5.09 7.28 -9.31
CA SER A 73 4.28 8.28 -8.64
C SER A 73 3.99 7.89 -7.19
N LEU A 74 3.89 8.91 -6.32
CA LEU A 74 3.39 8.75 -4.97
C LEU A 74 1.87 8.96 -4.93
N ASP A 75 1.19 8.11 -4.19
CA ASP A 75 -0.21 8.25 -3.78
C ASP A 75 -0.33 8.89 -2.39
N GLY A 76 0.76 8.92 -1.62
CA GLY A 76 0.77 9.57 -0.32
C GLY A 76 2.15 9.67 0.32
N VAL A 77 2.20 10.44 1.39
CA VAL A 77 3.31 10.54 2.35
C VAL A 77 2.71 10.56 3.74
N PHE A 78 3.16 9.67 4.61
CA PHE A 78 2.76 9.63 6.00
C PHE A 78 3.94 10.05 6.89
N ILE A 79 3.67 10.94 7.85
CA ILE A 79 4.68 11.53 8.73
C ILE A 79 4.24 11.29 10.18
N PRO A 80 4.55 10.11 10.76
CA PRO A 80 4.05 9.69 12.07
C PRO A 80 4.36 10.68 13.19
N GLU A 81 5.59 11.17 13.25
CA GLU A 81 6.05 12.09 14.31
C GLU A 81 5.29 13.42 14.34
N LYS A 82 4.70 13.81 13.21
CA LYS A 82 3.90 15.03 13.07
C LYS A 82 2.41 14.78 13.11
N HIS A 83 1.98 13.53 13.26
CA HIS A 83 0.58 13.16 13.13
C HIS A 83 -0.05 13.77 11.88
N CYS A 84 0.63 13.61 10.74
CA CYS A 84 0.26 14.26 9.49
C CYS A 84 0.40 13.30 8.32
N SER A 85 -0.52 13.41 7.37
CA SER A 85 -0.44 12.70 6.09
C SER A 85 -0.84 13.60 4.93
N VAL A 86 -0.31 13.31 3.76
CA VAL A 86 -0.72 13.92 2.49
C VAL A 86 -1.05 12.79 1.54
N CYS A 87 -2.24 12.75 0.97
CA CYS A 87 -2.63 11.68 0.07
C CYS A 87 -3.36 12.16 -1.18
N ASP A 88 -3.28 11.37 -2.24
CA ASP A 88 -4.11 11.53 -3.43
C ASP A 88 -5.54 11.04 -3.12
N GLY A 89 -6.50 11.92 -3.15
CA GLY A 89 -7.92 11.62 -2.94
C GLY A 89 -8.71 11.45 -4.24
N THR A 90 -8.06 11.10 -5.35
CA THR A 90 -8.73 10.93 -6.64
C THR A 90 -8.91 9.45 -6.99
N ALA A 91 -9.82 9.15 -7.93
CA ALA A 91 -10.06 7.77 -8.36
C ALA A 91 -8.77 7.10 -8.85
N PRO A 92 -8.58 5.78 -8.58
CA PRO A 92 -9.57 4.80 -8.08
C PRO A 92 -9.76 4.77 -6.54
N HIS A 93 -8.88 5.41 -5.77
CA HIS A 93 -8.90 5.42 -4.31
C HIS A 93 -9.44 6.74 -3.78
N VAL A 94 -10.70 7.02 -4.10
CA VAL A 94 -11.36 8.25 -3.64
C VAL A 94 -11.36 8.31 -2.12
N VAL A 95 -10.65 9.30 -1.57
CA VAL A 95 -10.67 9.63 -0.14
C VAL A 95 -11.47 10.92 0.04
N GLU A 96 -12.49 10.86 0.88
CA GLU A 96 -13.30 12.02 1.26
C GLU A 96 -13.08 12.34 2.74
N PRO A 97 -13.06 13.63 3.11
CA PRO A 97 -12.89 14.00 4.51
C PRO A 97 -14.08 13.54 5.35
N VAL A 98 -13.81 12.94 6.50
CA VAL A 98 -14.80 12.55 7.49
C VAL A 98 -15.10 13.73 8.44
N PHE A 99 -14.04 14.41 8.87
CA PHE A 99 -14.09 15.56 9.77
C PHE A 99 -13.51 16.80 9.07
N ALA A 100 -14.15 17.20 7.98
CA ALA A 100 -13.68 18.26 7.10
C ALA A 100 -13.34 19.57 7.87
N GLY A 101 -12.12 20.04 7.71
CA GLY A 101 -11.60 21.23 8.38
C GLY A 101 -11.17 21.03 9.83
N ALA A 102 -11.54 19.92 10.47
CA ALA A 102 -11.12 19.59 11.84
C ALA A 102 -9.89 18.66 11.84
N ALA A 103 -9.94 17.59 11.04
CA ALA A 103 -8.85 16.63 10.89
C ALA A 103 -8.35 16.58 9.44
N GLU A 104 -9.24 16.69 8.45
CA GLU A 104 -8.87 16.61 7.04
C GLU A 104 -9.08 17.95 6.32
N GLN A 105 -8.15 18.25 5.41
CA GLN A 105 -8.20 19.43 4.57
C GLN A 105 -8.11 19.05 3.10
N ILE A 106 -9.00 19.58 2.26
CA ILE A 106 -8.95 19.40 0.82
C ILE A 106 -7.98 20.39 0.21
N VAL A 107 -6.95 19.88 -0.48
CA VAL A 107 -6.05 20.68 -1.30
C VAL A 107 -6.51 20.55 -2.77
N ASN A 108 -7.21 21.55 -3.27
CA ASN A 108 -7.77 21.54 -4.61
C ASN A 108 -6.78 22.07 -5.65
N VAL A 109 -5.91 21.19 -6.18
CA VAL A 109 -4.98 21.57 -7.27
C VAL A 109 -5.70 21.72 -8.62
N ALA A 110 -6.95 21.25 -8.75
CA ALA A 110 -7.75 21.49 -9.94
C ALA A 110 -8.13 22.97 -10.13
N ALA A 111 -8.03 23.77 -9.10
CA ALA A 111 -8.21 25.22 -9.20
C ALA A 111 -7.18 25.89 -10.13
N LEU A 112 -6.01 25.24 -10.31
CA LEU A 112 -4.92 25.73 -11.15
C LEU A 112 -5.05 25.34 -12.64
N TRP A 113 -6.13 24.64 -13.02
CA TRP A 113 -6.32 24.15 -14.39
C TRP A 113 -6.60 25.26 -15.40
N ASN A 114 -5.97 25.18 -16.57
CA ASN A 114 -6.39 25.91 -17.73
C ASN A 114 -7.65 25.25 -18.36
N ARG A 115 -8.82 25.57 -17.80
CA ARG A 115 -10.10 24.99 -18.21
C ARG A 115 -10.40 25.20 -19.70
N LYS A 116 -9.98 26.32 -20.28
CA LYS A 116 -10.20 26.61 -21.72
C LYS A 116 -9.47 25.59 -22.59
N ASN A 117 -8.21 25.28 -22.27
CA ASN A 117 -7.43 24.30 -23.01
C ASN A 117 -7.92 22.87 -22.78
N LEU A 118 -8.28 22.50 -21.55
CA LEU A 118 -8.86 21.18 -21.27
C LEU A 118 -10.18 20.97 -22.01
N LYS A 119 -11.04 21.99 -22.08
CA LYS A 119 -12.30 21.90 -22.82
C LYS A 119 -12.09 21.68 -24.32
N LYS A 120 -11.06 22.29 -24.92
CA LYS A 120 -10.72 22.06 -26.33
C LYS A 120 -10.31 20.60 -26.60
N LYS A 121 -9.66 19.94 -25.62
CA LYS A 121 -9.19 18.55 -25.71
C LYS A 121 -10.14 17.53 -25.07
N SER A 122 -11.34 17.92 -24.68
CA SER A 122 -12.25 17.09 -23.89
C SER A 122 -12.57 15.74 -24.55
N LYS A 123 -12.79 15.70 -25.86
CA LYS A 123 -13.09 14.45 -26.60
C LYS A 123 -11.91 13.47 -26.51
N GLU A 124 -10.68 13.97 -26.69
CA GLU A 124 -9.47 13.15 -26.61
C GLU A 124 -9.24 12.65 -25.16
N ILE A 125 -9.39 13.52 -24.17
CA ILE A 125 -9.25 13.17 -22.75
C ILE A 125 -10.26 12.08 -22.37
N ILE A 126 -11.54 12.24 -22.76
CA ILE A 126 -12.59 11.25 -22.47
C ILE A 126 -12.27 9.91 -23.15
N ARG A 127 -11.86 9.92 -24.43
CA ARG A 127 -11.46 8.70 -25.15
C ARG A 127 -10.34 7.97 -24.45
N LEU A 128 -9.24 8.66 -24.12
CA LEU A 128 -8.08 8.07 -23.44
C LEU A 128 -8.44 7.56 -22.03
N SER A 129 -9.27 8.27 -21.30
CA SER A 129 -9.75 7.82 -19.98
C SER A 129 -10.57 6.53 -20.09
N ASN A 130 -11.44 6.41 -21.09
CA ASN A 130 -12.22 5.19 -21.32
C ASN A 130 -11.33 4.02 -21.74
N GLU A 131 -10.35 4.24 -22.63
CA GLU A 131 -9.38 3.22 -23.02
C GLU A 131 -8.55 2.74 -21.84
N ASN A 132 -8.07 3.66 -21.00
CA ASN A 132 -7.36 3.31 -19.77
C ASN A 132 -8.25 2.48 -18.83
N GLY A 133 -9.51 2.89 -18.62
CA GLY A 133 -10.48 2.12 -17.84
C GLY A 133 -10.72 0.71 -18.39
N PHE A 134 -10.76 0.56 -19.71
CA PHE A 134 -10.85 -0.76 -20.35
C PHE A 134 -9.61 -1.63 -20.06
N CYS A 135 -8.40 -1.04 -20.15
CA CYS A 135 -7.16 -1.75 -19.81
C CYS A 135 -7.15 -2.23 -18.36
N HIS A 136 -7.57 -1.38 -17.42
CA HIS A 136 -7.68 -1.77 -16.00
C HIS A 136 -8.65 -2.95 -15.78
N LYS A 137 -9.81 -2.95 -16.46
CA LYS A 137 -10.75 -4.08 -16.40
C LYS A 137 -10.12 -5.37 -16.93
N ARG A 138 -9.35 -5.30 -18.03
CA ARG A 138 -8.63 -6.46 -18.56
C ARG A 138 -7.58 -6.99 -17.60
N VAL A 139 -6.80 -6.10 -16.98
CA VAL A 139 -5.81 -6.49 -15.96
C VAL A 139 -6.50 -7.21 -14.81
N ALA A 140 -7.60 -6.66 -14.28
CA ALA A 140 -8.36 -7.30 -13.20
C ALA A 140 -8.85 -8.72 -13.60
N SER A 141 -9.36 -8.89 -14.83
CA SER A 141 -9.79 -10.20 -15.34
C SER A 141 -8.64 -11.21 -15.43
N LEU A 142 -7.46 -10.78 -15.90
CA LEU A 142 -6.28 -11.64 -16.01
C LEU A 142 -5.74 -12.02 -14.62
N LEU A 143 -5.72 -11.09 -13.68
CA LEU A 143 -5.33 -11.37 -12.28
C LEU A 143 -6.29 -12.34 -11.61
N CYS A 144 -7.61 -12.21 -11.86
CA CYS A 144 -8.61 -13.15 -11.40
C CYS A 144 -8.33 -14.58 -11.90
N ALA A 145 -8.06 -14.73 -13.20
CA ALA A 145 -7.71 -16.01 -13.80
C ALA A 145 -6.42 -16.61 -13.22
N ALA A 146 -5.38 -15.80 -13.04
CA ALA A 146 -4.13 -16.22 -12.42
C ALA A 146 -4.33 -16.66 -10.96
N THR A 147 -5.16 -15.94 -10.20
CA THR A 147 -5.49 -16.30 -8.82
C THR A 147 -6.24 -17.63 -8.74
N ALA A 148 -7.18 -17.88 -9.65
CA ALA A 148 -7.89 -19.17 -9.71
C ALA A 148 -6.92 -20.33 -9.99
N LEU A 149 -5.96 -20.15 -10.89
CA LEU A 149 -4.91 -21.14 -11.15
C LEU A 149 -4.03 -21.38 -9.91
N LYS A 150 -3.59 -20.31 -9.24
CA LYS A 150 -2.81 -20.41 -7.99
C LYS A 150 -3.58 -21.15 -6.90
N GLN A 151 -4.88 -20.87 -6.76
CA GLN A 151 -5.75 -21.57 -5.79
C GLN A 151 -5.84 -23.07 -6.09
N ASN A 152 -6.07 -23.45 -7.35
CA ASN A 152 -6.10 -24.85 -7.75
C ASN A 152 -4.77 -25.58 -7.45
N MET A 153 -3.64 -24.94 -7.76
CA MET A 153 -2.31 -25.46 -7.42
C MET A 153 -2.16 -25.65 -5.91
N SER A 154 -2.56 -24.66 -5.11
CA SER A 154 -2.52 -24.72 -3.66
C SER A 154 -3.36 -25.88 -3.10
N GLU A 155 -4.55 -26.12 -3.64
CA GLU A 155 -5.37 -27.27 -3.23
C GLU A 155 -4.69 -28.62 -3.53
N ILE A 156 -4.01 -28.76 -4.68
CA ILE A 156 -3.23 -29.96 -5.01
C ILE A 156 -2.09 -30.15 -3.98
N TYR A 157 -1.32 -29.10 -3.71
CA TYR A 157 -0.22 -29.16 -2.74
C TYR A 157 -0.70 -29.50 -1.33
N LYS A 158 -1.86 -29.02 -0.90
CA LYS A 158 -2.45 -29.35 0.41
C LYS A 158 -2.67 -30.84 0.61
N THR A 159 -2.96 -31.59 -0.45
CA THR A 159 -3.13 -33.05 -0.35
C THR A 159 -1.80 -33.78 0.01
N ALA A 160 -0.67 -33.21 -0.38
CA ALA A 160 0.66 -33.77 -0.09
C ALA A 160 1.30 -33.16 1.19
N LEU A 161 0.63 -32.21 1.84
CA LEU A 161 1.17 -31.49 2.99
C LEU A 161 1.27 -32.37 4.24
N LYS A 162 2.46 -32.52 4.78
CA LYS A 162 2.71 -33.16 6.07
C LYS A 162 2.47 -32.18 7.22
N LYS A 163 1.19 -32.01 7.62
CA LYS A 163 0.76 -31.00 8.64
C LYS A 163 1.59 -31.04 9.92
N LYS A 164 1.98 -32.24 10.40
CA LYS A 164 2.80 -32.37 11.60
C LYS A 164 4.16 -31.72 11.44
N LYS A 165 4.85 -31.95 10.29
CA LYS A 165 6.15 -31.33 10.02
C LYS A 165 6.04 -29.81 9.86
N LEU A 166 4.96 -29.31 9.25
CA LEU A 166 4.73 -27.87 9.16
C LEU A 166 4.56 -27.25 10.53
N HIS A 167 3.80 -27.92 11.41
CA HIS A 167 3.58 -27.46 12.78
C HIS A 167 4.88 -27.44 13.61
N GLU A 168 5.69 -28.48 13.48
CA GLU A 168 7.03 -28.58 14.11
C GLU A 168 7.93 -27.41 13.62
N LEU A 169 8.02 -27.20 12.30
CA LEU A 169 8.80 -26.11 11.72
C LEU A 169 8.32 -24.73 12.21
N THR A 170 7.00 -24.54 12.29
CA THR A 170 6.43 -23.26 12.79
C THR A 170 6.82 -23.05 14.25
N GLY A 171 6.78 -24.11 15.08
CA GLY A 171 7.24 -24.06 16.47
C GLY A 171 8.70 -23.68 16.58
N ASP A 172 9.59 -24.32 15.78
CA ASP A 172 11.03 -24.04 15.76
C ASP A 172 11.32 -22.58 15.35
N VAL A 173 10.57 -22.02 14.39
CA VAL A 173 10.71 -20.64 13.98
C VAL A 173 10.26 -19.70 15.10
N LEU A 174 9.10 -19.98 15.72
CA LEU A 174 8.58 -19.14 16.81
C LEU A 174 9.48 -19.09 18.04
N LEU A 175 10.18 -20.20 18.34
CA LEU A 175 11.15 -20.27 19.44
C LEU A 175 12.38 -19.36 19.24
N GLN A 176 12.65 -18.91 18.01
CA GLN A 176 13.74 -17.99 17.71
C GLN A 176 13.39 -16.53 18.04
N PHE A 177 12.11 -16.23 18.26
CA PHE A 177 11.66 -14.89 18.60
C PHE A 177 11.52 -14.75 20.11
N GLU A 178 12.26 -13.82 20.70
CA GLU A 178 12.07 -13.47 22.10
C GLU A 178 10.75 -12.67 22.28
N PRO A 179 9.97 -12.95 23.33
CA PRO A 179 8.78 -12.16 23.65
C PRO A 179 9.19 -10.75 24.09
N VAL A 180 8.91 -9.75 23.27
CA VAL A 180 9.45 -8.40 23.46
C VAL A 180 8.67 -7.60 24.52
N SER A 181 7.37 -7.81 24.70
CA SER A 181 6.55 -7.04 25.65
C SER A 181 5.11 -7.56 25.73
N ASP A 182 4.46 -7.38 26.90
CA ASP A 182 3.02 -7.59 27.05
C ASP A 182 2.17 -6.38 26.58
N LYS A 183 2.80 -5.31 26.12
CA LYS A 183 2.10 -4.13 25.61
C LYS A 183 1.64 -4.39 24.19
N LYS A 184 0.34 -4.21 23.94
CA LYS A 184 -0.20 -4.20 22.59
C LYS A 184 0.23 -2.92 21.89
N GLY A 185 0.92 -3.04 20.76
CA GLY A 185 1.22 -1.92 19.86
C GLY A 185 -0.01 -1.52 19.01
N LYS A 186 0.14 -0.46 18.24
CA LYS A 186 -0.84 -0.06 17.24
C LYS A 186 -0.64 -0.92 15.99
N ILE A 187 -1.71 -1.48 15.45
CA ILE A 187 -1.69 -2.22 14.18
C ILE A 187 -1.93 -1.22 13.06
N GLU A 188 -1.03 -1.19 12.09
CA GLU A 188 -1.14 -0.39 10.88
C GLU A 188 -0.95 -1.29 9.65
N ASN A 189 -1.96 -1.35 8.79
CA ASN A 189 -1.93 -2.19 7.60
C ASN A 189 -1.26 -1.46 6.43
N ARG A 190 -0.35 -2.14 5.75
CA ARG A 190 0.34 -1.67 4.54
C ARG A 190 0.55 -2.83 3.58
N PHE A 191 0.55 -2.56 2.28
CA PHE A 191 0.97 -3.55 1.29
C PHE A 191 2.47 -3.37 1.01
N LEU A 192 3.25 -4.42 1.29
CA LEU A 192 4.68 -4.44 0.98
C LEU A 192 4.93 -4.65 -0.52
N SER A 193 4.01 -5.32 -1.20
CA SER A 193 4.08 -5.67 -2.60
C SER A 193 2.88 -5.15 -3.38
N GLY A 194 3.09 -4.88 -4.66
CA GLY A 194 2.02 -4.47 -5.57
C GLY A 194 2.25 -4.96 -6.99
N VAL A 195 1.17 -5.35 -7.68
CA VAL A 195 1.19 -5.63 -9.10
C VAL A 195 1.12 -4.31 -9.85
N THR A 196 2.17 -4.02 -10.63
CA THR A 196 2.34 -2.76 -11.35
C THR A 196 2.58 -3.00 -12.84
N PRO A 197 2.55 -1.96 -13.69
CA PRO A 197 2.95 -2.08 -15.10
C PRO A 197 4.41 -2.53 -15.30
N LYS A 198 5.25 -2.39 -14.30
CA LYS A 198 6.65 -2.87 -14.30
C LYS A 198 6.78 -4.31 -13.75
N GLY A 199 5.68 -4.99 -13.47
CA GLY A 199 5.63 -6.30 -12.82
C GLY A 199 5.35 -6.20 -11.33
N LEU A 200 5.64 -7.28 -10.60
CA LEU A 200 5.52 -7.31 -9.15
C LEU A 200 6.66 -6.50 -8.52
N ILE A 201 6.33 -5.46 -7.79
CA ILE A 201 7.28 -4.68 -7.00
C ILE A 201 7.09 -5.03 -5.53
N THR A 202 8.20 -5.31 -4.84
CA THR A 202 8.22 -5.59 -3.40
C THR A 202 9.28 -4.71 -2.73
N PHE A 203 8.89 -3.96 -1.71
CA PHE A 203 9.77 -3.05 -0.98
C PHE A 203 10.56 -3.77 0.13
N THR A 204 11.39 -4.74 -0.22
CA THR A 204 12.17 -5.55 0.73
C THR A 204 13.11 -4.72 1.61
N ASN A 205 13.60 -3.58 1.13
CA ASN A 205 14.43 -2.67 1.93
C ASN A 205 13.65 -2.04 3.08
N THR A 206 12.34 -1.84 2.93
CA THR A 206 11.47 -1.37 4.01
C THR A 206 11.52 -2.34 5.20
N VAL A 207 11.40 -3.65 4.95
CA VAL A 207 11.49 -4.67 6.01
C VAL A 207 12.84 -4.59 6.71
N LYS A 208 13.95 -4.50 5.94
CA LYS A 208 15.31 -4.38 6.49
C LYS A 208 15.52 -3.12 7.32
N ASN A 209 14.78 -2.06 7.02
CA ASN A 209 14.88 -0.79 7.75
C ASN A 209 13.98 -0.75 9.00
N LEU A 210 12.94 -1.56 9.05
CA LEU A 210 11.98 -1.61 10.17
C LEU A 210 12.28 -2.72 11.18
N ALA A 211 12.89 -3.83 10.75
CA ALA A 211 13.15 -4.99 11.59
C ALA A 211 14.66 -5.17 11.80
N ASP A 212 15.03 -5.52 13.04
CA ASP A 212 16.42 -5.87 13.39
C ASP A 212 16.72 -7.31 12.99
N ASP A 213 15.75 -8.23 13.16
CA ASP A 213 15.85 -9.63 12.78
C ASP A 213 14.79 -9.97 11.72
N ILE A 214 15.21 -10.70 10.67
CA ILE A 214 14.34 -11.07 9.57
C ILE A 214 14.48 -12.57 9.28
N THR A 215 13.38 -13.30 9.40
CA THR A 215 13.28 -14.69 8.96
C THR A 215 12.53 -14.75 7.64
N VAL A 216 13.16 -15.33 6.62
CA VAL A 216 12.56 -15.48 5.28
C VAL A 216 12.04 -16.90 5.12
N ILE A 217 10.75 -17.05 4.91
CA ILE A 217 10.10 -18.31 4.56
C ILE A 217 9.86 -18.33 3.06
N ARG A 218 10.51 -19.28 2.35
CA ARG A 218 10.26 -19.50 0.92
C ARG A 218 9.17 -20.55 0.74
N ASP A 219 8.03 -20.15 0.25
CA ASP A 219 6.91 -21.02 -0.10
C ASP A 219 6.50 -20.85 -1.55
N GLU A 220 6.85 -21.82 -2.39
CA GLU A 220 6.46 -21.84 -3.81
C GLU A 220 5.05 -22.43 -4.01
N SER A 221 4.51 -23.06 -2.99
CA SER A 221 3.20 -23.74 -3.04
C SER A 221 2.02 -22.82 -2.70
N GLY A 222 2.26 -21.73 -1.98
CA GLY A 222 1.24 -20.84 -1.44
C GLY A 222 0.39 -21.47 -0.33
N ILE A 223 0.90 -22.57 0.32
CA ILE A 223 0.17 -23.27 1.37
C ILE A 223 0.30 -22.54 2.71
N THR A 224 1.41 -21.85 2.93
CA THR A 224 1.73 -21.19 4.20
C THR A 224 1.01 -19.86 4.38
N GLU A 225 0.41 -19.30 3.33
CA GLU A 225 -0.34 -18.02 3.40
C GLU A 225 -1.51 -18.03 4.43
N LYS A 226 -2.09 -19.19 4.72
CA LYS A 226 -3.21 -19.30 5.69
C LYS A 226 -2.85 -19.83 7.08
N PRO A 227 -1.94 -20.84 7.22
CA PRO A 227 -1.55 -21.33 8.55
C PRO A 227 -0.58 -20.42 9.30
N VAL A 228 0.15 -19.53 8.62
CA VAL A 228 1.18 -18.66 9.20
C VAL A 228 0.71 -17.22 9.38
N SER A 229 -0.59 -16.95 9.25
CA SER A 229 -1.17 -15.62 9.45
C SER A 229 -1.16 -15.13 10.91
N TYR A 230 -0.32 -15.72 11.76
CA TYR A 230 -0.03 -15.25 13.12
C TYR A 230 1.43 -14.79 13.26
N THR A 231 1.97 -14.10 12.29
CA THR A 231 3.22 -13.37 12.49
C THR A 231 2.90 -12.11 13.29
N HIS A 232 2.99 -12.22 14.58
CA HIS A 232 3.13 -11.07 15.44
C HIS A 232 4.55 -10.55 15.27
N LEU A 233 4.75 -9.59 14.38
CA LEU A 233 5.92 -8.72 14.41
C LEU A 233 5.76 -7.79 15.60
N ARG A 234 6.29 -8.19 16.75
CA ARG A 234 6.28 -7.41 17.97
C ARG A 234 7.57 -6.62 18.08
N ALA A 235 7.55 -5.39 17.56
CA ALA A 235 8.29 -4.28 18.16
C ALA A 235 7.71 -2.94 17.68
N HIS A 236 7.15 -2.87 16.49
CA HIS A 236 6.23 -1.84 15.98
C HIS A 236 5.31 -2.62 15.06
N GLU A 237 4.13 -2.99 15.56
CA GLU A 237 3.23 -3.92 14.89
C GLU A 237 2.75 -3.32 13.57
N THR A 238 3.38 -3.77 12.50
CA THR A 238 2.92 -3.55 11.14
C THR A 238 2.54 -4.91 10.58
N GLU A 239 1.26 -5.18 10.34
CA GLU A 239 0.86 -6.35 9.55
C GLU A 239 1.26 -6.12 8.10
N LEU A 240 2.23 -6.90 7.63
CA LEU A 240 2.65 -6.92 6.23
C LEU A 240 1.89 -8.02 5.50
N HIS A 241 0.90 -7.66 4.69
CA HIS A 241 0.27 -8.58 3.76
C HIS A 241 1.15 -8.71 2.50
N LEU A 242 1.71 -9.89 2.28
CA LEU A 242 2.46 -10.27 1.07
C LEU A 242 1.53 -10.74 -0.05
#